data_746487aa4b8a087f837b2956ddac4a44
#
_entry.id   746487aa4b8a087f837b2956ddac4a44
#
_cell.length_a   1.000
_cell.length_b   1.000
_cell.length_c   1.000
_cell.angle_alpha   90.00
_cell.angle_beta   90.00
_cell.angle_gamma   90.00
#
_symmetry.space_group_name_H-M   'P 1'
#
loop_
_entity.id
_entity.type
_entity.pdbx_description
1 polymer ?
#
loop_
_entity_poly.entity_id
_entity_poly.type
_entity_poly.pdbx_seq_one_letter_code
_entity_poly.pdbx_strand_id
1 'polypeptide(L)'
;MKKKFVYLIVMMFIGCSNGNKNQIQVHTSIHELSVNKESDGYTNKPSKSSGYGLRYILQNQWGVGFYSNETTRTQSVDKLSKEIYDIEKNNVVDVSYTFGTKNLDYYLSLGYGLVISGSRTLDYSQITGLSAEIHKRPKLSEEVLTLSTAKRGGTSTMYDFGYQFGSSGIALNFGYRKQNAKYDQPANSISTSNFTTGYNSQYLIGLSLIY
;
A
#
# COMPACT_ATOMS: atom_id res chain seq x y z
N MET A 1 7.79 -18.41 -25.71
CA MET A 1 7.51 -17.06 -25.20
C MET A 1 8.34 -16.67 -23.96
N LYS A 2 8.60 -17.57 -22.99
CA LYS A 2 9.33 -17.24 -21.75
C LYS A 2 10.77 -16.71 -21.97
N LYS A 3 11.53 -17.23 -22.93
CA LYS A 3 12.91 -16.78 -23.20
C LYS A 3 13.01 -15.36 -23.74
N LYS A 4 12.05 -14.90 -24.57
CA LYS A 4 12.05 -13.54 -25.12
C LYS A 4 11.77 -12.47 -24.06
N PHE A 5 10.96 -12.82 -23.03
CA PHE A 5 10.67 -11.92 -21.91
C PHE A 5 11.90 -11.71 -21.00
N VAL A 6 12.67 -12.78 -20.79
CA VAL A 6 13.92 -12.71 -20.02
C VAL A 6 14.96 -11.84 -20.74
N TYR A 7 15.09 -11.93 -22.07
CA TYR A 7 15.97 -11.09 -22.85
C TYR A 7 15.55 -9.61 -22.84
N LEU A 8 14.24 -9.31 -22.85
CA LEU A 8 13.74 -7.94 -22.72
C LEU A 8 14.10 -7.33 -21.35
N ILE A 9 13.97 -8.10 -20.29
CA ILE A 9 14.38 -7.68 -18.94
C ILE A 9 15.89 -7.48 -18.88
N VAL A 10 16.69 -8.41 -19.40
CA VAL A 10 18.16 -8.30 -19.43
C VAL A 10 18.62 -7.13 -20.29
N MET A 11 17.97 -6.89 -21.43
CA MET A 11 18.27 -5.72 -22.28
C MET A 11 17.93 -4.39 -21.59
N MET A 12 16.86 -4.33 -20.79
CA MET A 12 16.56 -3.16 -19.93
C MET A 12 17.66 -2.93 -18.89
N PHE A 13 18.29 -3.99 -18.37
CA PHE A 13 19.39 -3.87 -17.41
C PHE A 13 20.72 -3.40 -18.03
N ILE A 14 20.97 -3.71 -19.31
CA ILE A 14 22.26 -3.41 -19.97
C ILE A 14 22.26 -2.02 -20.61
N GLY A 15 21.08 -1.45 -20.92
CA GLY A 15 20.94 -0.21 -21.68
C GLY A 15 20.96 1.10 -20.89
N CYS A 16 20.89 1.04 -19.57
CA CYS A 16 20.75 2.24 -18.72
C CYS A 16 22.08 2.60 -18.04
N SER A 17 22.98 3.20 -18.79
CA SER A 17 24.10 3.94 -18.20
C SER A 17 23.57 5.29 -17.69
N ASN A 18 23.27 5.36 -16.43
CA ASN A 18 22.71 6.57 -15.82
C ASN A 18 23.78 7.56 -15.43
N GLY A 19 23.42 8.84 -15.52
CA GLY A 19 24.23 9.90 -14.93
C GLY A 19 24.38 9.70 -13.41
N ASN A 20 25.51 10.12 -12.87
CA ASN A 20 25.84 10.07 -11.44
C ASN A 20 25.02 11.09 -10.64
N LYS A 21 23.72 10.91 -10.51
CA LYS A 21 22.84 11.83 -9.80
C LYS A 21 22.13 11.10 -8.65
N ASN A 22 22.05 11.78 -7.53
CA ASN A 22 21.19 11.35 -6.43
C ASN A 22 19.78 11.89 -6.65
N GLN A 23 18.81 11.28 -5.99
CA GLN A 23 17.43 11.72 -6.07
C GLN A 23 16.74 11.57 -4.71
N ILE A 24 15.98 12.59 -4.33
CA ILE A 24 15.05 12.54 -3.20
C ILE A 24 13.64 12.57 -3.77
N GLN A 25 12.82 11.60 -3.42
CA GLN A 25 11.42 11.51 -3.83
C GLN A 25 10.50 11.64 -2.63
N VAL A 26 9.46 12.46 -2.76
CA VAL A 26 8.36 12.58 -1.80
C VAL A 26 7.09 12.18 -2.49
N HIS A 27 6.32 11.28 -1.88
CA HIS A 27 5.06 10.77 -2.43
C HIS A 27 3.91 10.98 -1.46
N THR A 28 2.72 11.16 -2.00
CA THR A 28 1.46 11.03 -1.27
C THR A 28 0.50 10.11 -2.03
N SER A 29 -0.37 9.43 -1.30
CA SER A 29 -1.44 8.65 -1.93
C SER A 29 -2.60 9.56 -2.32
N ILE A 30 -3.18 9.31 -3.49
CA ILE A 30 -4.34 10.05 -3.99
C ILE A 30 -5.62 9.21 -4.01
N HIS A 31 -5.51 7.91 -4.06
CA HIS A 31 -6.68 7.02 -4.08
C HIS A 31 -6.29 5.56 -3.77
N GLU A 32 -7.23 4.81 -3.18
CA GLU A 32 -7.17 3.36 -3.12
C GLU A 32 -8.11 2.74 -4.15
N LEU A 33 -7.62 1.78 -4.90
CA LEU A 33 -8.46 0.87 -5.68
C LEU A 33 -8.94 -0.25 -4.76
N SER A 34 -10.13 -0.13 -4.22
CA SER A 34 -10.78 -1.25 -3.57
C SER A 34 -11.58 -2.05 -4.60
N VAL A 35 -11.28 -3.33 -4.72
CA VAL A 35 -12.17 -4.27 -5.40
C VAL A 35 -13.31 -4.57 -4.43
N ASN A 36 -14.41 -3.87 -4.59
CA ASN A 36 -15.60 -4.07 -3.78
C ASN A 36 -16.22 -5.43 -4.15
N LYS A 37 -16.11 -6.40 -3.25
CA LYS A 37 -17.00 -7.56 -3.26
C LYS A 37 -18.18 -7.21 -2.37
N GLU A 38 -19.34 -7.08 -2.96
CA GLU A 38 -20.59 -7.05 -2.22
C GLU A 38 -20.73 -8.38 -1.48
N SER A 39 -21.00 -8.31 -0.20
CA SER A 39 -21.40 -9.46 0.61
C SER A 39 -22.87 -9.26 0.98
N ASP A 40 -23.64 -10.34 1.05
CA ASP A 40 -25.08 -10.31 1.36
C ASP A 40 -25.39 -9.42 2.57
N GLY A 41 -26.16 -8.36 2.35
CA GLY A 41 -26.62 -7.44 3.39
C GLY A 41 -25.64 -6.29 3.74
N TYR A 42 -24.57 -6.11 2.96
CA TYR A 42 -23.61 -5.02 3.17
C TYR A 42 -23.24 -4.34 1.84
N THR A 43 -23.37 -3.03 1.80
CA THR A 43 -22.90 -2.22 0.70
C THR A 43 -21.53 -1.59 1.05
N ASN A 44 -20.52 -1.86 0.24
CA ASN A 44 -19.20 -1.26 0.40
C ASN A 44 -19.21 0.17 -0.14
N LYS A 45 -18.79 1.13 0.67
CA LYS A 45 -18.53 2.51 0.22
C LYS A 45 -17.13 2.62 -0.36
N PRO A 46 -16.87 3.63 -1.22
CA PRO A 46 -15.51 3.92 -1.67
C PRO A 46 -14.57 4.08 -0.49
N SER A 47 -13.44 3.40 -0.51
CA SER A 47 -12.42 3.50 0.53
C SER A 47 -11.72 4.85 0.45
N LYS A 48 -11.31 5.34 1.64
CA LYS A 48 -10.48 6.54 1.75
C LYS A 48 -9.07 6.09 2.09
N SER A 49 -8.10 6.63 1.38
CA SER A 49 -6.69 6.35 1.65
C SER A 49 -5.91 7.64 1.73
N SER A 50 -5.03 7.71 2.71
CA SER A 50 -4.03 8.75 2.85
C SER A 50 -2.69 8.09 3.12
N GLY A 51 -1.62 8.69 2.63
CA GLY A 51 -0.28 8.17 2.87
C GLY A 51 0.77 9.14 2.37
N TYR A 52 1.95 9.02 2.93
CA TYR A 52 3.11 9.79 2.53
C TYR A 52 4.35 8.90 2.57
N GLY A 53 5.30 9.22 1.73
CA GLY A 53 6.56 8.50 1.66
C GLY A 53 7.71 9.40 1.27
N LEU A 54 8.88 8.98 1.71
CA LEU A 54 10.16 9.57 1.36
C LEU A 54 11.06 8.46 0.84
N ARG A 55 11.75 8.70 -0.26
CA ARG A 55 12.75 7.79 -0.81
C ARG A 55 14.01 8.56 -1.18
N TYR A 56 15.14 7.97 -0.87
CA TYR A 56 16.45 8.42 -1.31
C TYR A 56 17.01 7.41 -2.33
N ILE A 57 17.39 7.89 -3.50
CA ILE A 57 17.98 7.09 -4.58
C ILE A 57 19.42 7.57 -4.77
N LEU A 58 20.32 6.62 -4.69
CA LEU A 58 21.76 6.82 -4.85
C LEU A 58 22.14 6.93 -6.33
N GLN A 59 23.33 7.45 -6.62
CA GLN A 59 23.91 7.52 -7.97
C GLN A 59 23.95 6.18 -8.69
N ASN A 60 24.06 5.07 -7.97
CA ASN A 60 24.03 3.70 -8.50
C ASN A 60 22.62 3.16 -8.73
N GLN A 61 21.59 4.04 -8.67
CA GLN A 61 20.18 3.74 -8.93
C GLN A 61 19.46 2.92 -7.85
N TRP A 62 20.15 2.45 -6.84
CA TRP A 62 19.51 1.82 -5.68
C TRP A 62 18.93 2.89 -4.76
N GLY A 63 17.73 2.63 -4.28
CA GLY A 63 17.04 3.53 -3.37
C GLY A 63 16.54 2.82 -2.13
N VAL A 64 16.41 3.58 -1.05
CA VAL A 64 15.77 3.15 0.19
C VAL A 64 14.64 4.11 0.47
N GLY A 65 13.49 3.59 0.83
CA GLY A 65 12.29 4.36 1.08
C GLY A 65 11.58 3.98 2.37
N PHE A 66 10.88 4.97 2.89
CA PHE A 66 9.90 4.79 3.97
C PHE A 66 8.55 5.30 3.47
N TYR A 67 7.49 4.56 3.78
CA TYR A 67 6.13 4.92 3.44
C TYR A 67 5.18 4.60 4.58
N SER A 68 4.35 5.57 4.96
CA SER A 68 3.31 5.43 5.96
C SER A 68 1.96 5.68 5.33
N ASN A 69 0.97 4.83 5.60
CA ASN A 69 -0.37 4.99 5.08
C ASN A 69 -1.45 4.60 6.07
N GLU A 70 -2.60 5.22 5.89
CA GLU A 70 -3.85 4.87 6.53
C GLU A 70 -4.92 4.66 5.47
N THR A 71 -5.68 3.58 5.58
CA THR A 71 -6.79 3.26 4.69
C THR A 71 -8.02 2.95 5.52
N THR A 72 -9.12 3.66 5.27
CA THR A 72 -10.41 3.43 5.89
C THR A 72 -11.37 2.87 4.85
N ARG A 73 -11.88 1.67 5.12
CA ARG A 73 -12.98 1.03 4.37
C ARG A 73 -14.24 1.11 5.20
N THR A 74 -15.32 1.52 4.57
CA THR A 74 -16.62 1.65 5.22
C THR A 74 -17.60 0.70 4.57
N GLN A 75 -18.29 -0.10 5.38
CA GLN A 75 -19.39 -0.96 4.95
C GLN A 75 -20.68 -0.46 5.57
N SER A 76 -21.68 -0.14 4.75
CA SER A 76 -23.02 0.16 5.21
C SER A 76 -23.79 -1.13 5.41
N VAL A 77 -24.53 -1.22 6.51
CA VAL A 77 -25.47 -2.32 6.77
C VAL A 77 -26.82 -1.93 6.21
N ASP A 78 -27.22 -2.52 5.07
CA ASP A 78 -28.31 -2.06 4.21
C ASP A 78 -29.65 -1.82 4.91
N LYS A 79 -29.97 -2.58 5.95
CA LYS A 79 -31.27 -2.49 6.66
C LYS A 79 -31.26 -1.54 7.87
N LEU A 80 -30.10 -0.98 8.25
CA LEU A 80 -29.97 -0.37 9.57
C LEU A 80 -29.45 1.07 9.53
N SER A 81 -29.11 1.61 8.35
CA SER A 81 -28.42 2.92 8.21
C SER A 81 -27.20 3.06 9.12
N LYS A 82 -26.51 1.95 9.40
CA LYS A 82 -25.36 1.87 10.28
C LYS A 82 -24.12 1.49 9.49
N GLU A 83 -22.95 1.83 10.01
CA GLU A 83 -21.66 1.64 9.35
C GLU A 83 -20.69 0.82 10.19
N ILE A 84 -19.87 0.05 9.50
CA ILE A 84 -18.71 -0.64 10.06
C ILE A 84 -17.47 -0.02 9.42
N TYR A 85 -16.47 0.28 10.24
CA TYR A 85 -15.20 0.81 9.77
C TYR A 85 -14.10 -0.23 9.92
N ASP A 86 -13.30 -0.36 8.87
CA ASP A 86 -12.08 -1.18 8.84
C ASP A 86 -10.92 -0.23 8.51
N ILE A 87 -10.13 0.09 9.51
CA ILE A 87 -9.05 1.08 9.43
C ILE A 87 -7.72 0.34 9.49
N GLU A 88 -6.94 0.41 8.42
CA GLU A 88 -5.60 -0.14 8.33
C GLU A 88 -4.56 0.97 8.34
N LYS A 89 -3.57 0.88 9.23
CA LYS A 89 -2.40 1.77 9.28
C LYS A 89 -1.14 0.92 9.11
N ASN A 90 -0.27 1.29 8.19
CA ASN A 90 0.94 0.51 7.92
C ASN A 90 2.13 1.43 7.66
N ASN A 91 3.29 1.01 8.18
CA ASN A 91 4.58 1.58 7.88
C ASN A 91 5.42 0.57 7.11
N VAL A 92 5.99 1.01 6.01
CA VAL A 92 6.76 0.19 5.07
C VAL A 92 8.15 0.76 4.93
N VAL A 93 9.14 -0.11 4.94
CA VAL A 93 10.49 0.20 4.44
C VAL A 93 10.69 -0.58 3.16
N ASP A 94 11.19 0.07 2.13
CA ASP A 94 11.42 -0.56 0.84
C ASP A 94 12.81 -0.27 0.27
N VAL A 95 13.24 -1.18 -0.59
CA VAL A 95 14.41 -1.03 -1.45
C VAL A 95 13.90 -0.94 -2.88
N SER A 96 14.46 -0.07 -3.68
CA SER A 96 14.07 0.12 -5.07
C SER A 96 15.27 0.18 -6.00
N TYR A 97 15.01 -0.07 -7.27
CA TYR A 97 15.95 0.16 -8.34
C TYR A 97 15.30 1.04 -9.41
N THR A 98 16.04 2.06 -9.87
CA THR A 98 15.56 3.07 -10.82
C THR A 98 16.22 2.90 -12.16
N PHE A 99 15.42 2.75 -13.18
CA PHE A 99 15.83 2.70 -14.59
C PHE A 99 15.49 4.04 -15.23
N GLY A 100 16.38 4.62 -16.01
CA GLY A 100 16.07 5.90 -16.65
C GLY A 100 17.01 6.25 -17.78
N THR A 101 16.73 7.38 -18.44
CA THR A 101 17.64 7.99 -19.38
C THR A 101 18.89 8.51 -18.66
N LYS A 102 19.98 8.77 -19.42
CA LYS A 102 21.25 9.27 -18.85
C LYS A 102 21.08 10.52 -17.99
N ASN A 103 20.14 11.38 -18.34
CA ASN A 103 19.85 12.62 -17.62
C ASN A 103 18.69 12.48 -16.63
N LEU A 104 18.07 11.29 -16.53
CA LEU A 104 16.83 11.02 -15.78
C LEU A 104 15.65 11.87 -16.24
N ASP A 105 15.61 12.28 -17.52
CA ASP A 105 14.45 12.97 -18.08
C ASP A 105 13.18 12.14 -17.91
N TYR A 106 13.33 10.81 -18.08
CA TYR A 106 12.31 9.80 -17.78
C TYR A 106 12.94 8.68 -16.98
N TYR A 107 12.24 8.17 -15.99
CA TYR A 107 12.68 7.03 -15.22
C TYR A 107 11.51 6.18 -14.70
N LEU A 108 11.80 4.91 -14.44
CA LEU A 108 10.92 3.95 -13.82
C LEU A 108 11.62 3.39 -12.59
N SER A 109 10.99 3.47 -11.44
CA SER A 109 11.47 2.84 -10.21
C SER A 109 10.61 1.63 -9.87
N LEU A 110 11.26 0.52 -9.55
CA LEU A 110 10.64 -0.69 -9.05
C LEU A 110 11.08 -0.90 -7.62
N GLY A 111 10.13 -1.02 -6.69
CA GLY A 111 10.42 -1.18 -5.28
C GLY A 111 9.78 -2.43 -4.69
N TYR A 112 10.50 -3.04 -3.76
CA TYR A 112 10.00 -4.11 -2.91
C TYR A 112 10.28 -3.78 -1.46
N GLY A 113 9.27 -3.91 -0.60
CA GLY A 113 9.37 -3.52 0.79
C GLY A 113 8.70 -4.50 1.74
N LEU A 114 8.96 -4.25 3.01
CA LEU A 114 8.38 -4.97 4.13
C LEU A 114 7.54 -4.02 4.96
N VAL A 115 6.37 -4.50 5.37
CA VAL A 115 5.55 -3.83 6.39
C VAL A 115 6.22 -4.08 7.74
N ILE A 116 6.80 -3.04 8.32
CA ILE A 116 7.59 -3.13 9.56
C ILE A 116 6.75 -2.92 10.81
N SER A 117 5.65 -2.18 10.68
CA SER A 117 4.69 -1.97 11.75
C SER A 117 3.34 -1.55 11.18
N GLY A 118 2.30 -1.69 11.97
CA GLY A 118 0.96 -1.24 11.62
C GLY A 118 -0.10 -1.83 12.53
N SER A 119 -1.34 -1.44 12.27
CA SER A 119 -2.51 -1.91 12.99
C SER A 119 -3.71 -2.00 12.05
N ARG A 120 -4.65 -2.87 12.38
CA ARG A 120 -5.97 -2.94 11.76
C ARG A 120 -7.02 -2.82 12.84
N THR A 121 -7.85 -1.83 12.75
CA THR A 121 -8.95 -1.57 13.69
C THR A 121 -10.27 -1.87 12.99
N LEU A 122 -11.04 -2.77 13.57
CA LEU A 122 -12.40 -3.10 13.14
C LEU A 122 -13.36 -2.47 14.16
N ASP A 123 -14.10 -1.47 13.73
CA ASP A 123 -15.04 -0.73 14.56
C ASP A 123 -16.47 -1.14 14.21
N TYR A 124 -17.13 -1.82 15.17
CA TYR A 124 -18.50 -2.30 15.11
C TYR A 124 -19.43 -1.55 16.07
N SER A 125 -18.97 -0.46 16.66
CA SER A 125 -19.69 0.27 17.73
C SER A 125 -21.11 0.68 17.31
N GLN A 126 -21.33 0.98 16.04
CA GLN A 126 -22.66 1.36 15.55
C GLN A 126 -23.65 0.20 15.43
N ILE A 127 -23.17 -1.05 15.45
CA ILE A 127 -24.04 -2.23 15.29
C ILE A 127 -24.13 -3.09 16.55
N THR A 128 -23.57 -2.61 17.65
CA THR A 128 -23.61 -3.31 18.95
C THR A 128 -25.04 -3.49 19.43
N GLY A 129 -25.32 -4.65 20.05
CA GLY A 129 -26.64 -5.00 20.52
C GLY A 129 -27.61 -5.58 19.47
N LEU A 130 -27.20 -5.67 18.21
CA LEU A 130 -27.95 -6.39 17.16
C LEU A 130 -27.65 -7.89 17.29
N SER A 131 -28.72 -8.74 17.17
CA SER A 131 -28.55 -10.18 17.34
C SER A 131 -27.53 -10.73 16.35
N ALA A 132 -26.63 -11.61 16.82
CA ALA A 132 -25.62 -12.27 16.00
C ALA A 132 -26.21 -13.04 14.80
N GLU A 133 -27.48 -13.41 14.88
CA GLU A 133 -28.22 -14.11 13.83
C GLU A 133 -28.43 -13.28 12.59
N ILE A 134 -28.61 -11.95 12.71
CA ILE A 134 -28.82 -11.06 11.58
C ILE A 134 -27.52 -10.90 10.76
N HIS A 135 -26.36 -11.03 11.39
CA HIS A 135 -25.08 -10.69 10.79
C HIS A 135 -24.16 -11.88 10.53
N LYS A 136 -24.54 -13.12 10.91
CA LYS A 136 -23.68 -14.34 10.77
C LYS A 136 -22.25 -14.12 11.29
N ARG A 137 -22.06 -13.21 12.24
CA ARG A 137 -20.74 -12.88 12.81
C ARG A 137 -20.64 -13.39 14.24
N PRO A 138 -19.45 -13.84 14.64
CA PRO A 138 -19.23 -14.23 16.03
C PRO A 138 -19.55 -13.05 16.97
N LYS A 139 -20.13 -13.33 18.13
CA LYS A 139 -20.26 -12.37 19.22
C LYS A 139 -18.87 -11.86 19.56
N LEU A 140 -18.56 -10.65 19.15
CA LEU A 140 -17.34 -9.96 19.58
C LEU A 140 -17.60 -9.43 20.99
N SER A 141 -16.69 -9.73 21.91
CA SER A 141 -16.72 -9.21 23.28
C SER A 141 -16.42 -7.70 23.33
N GLU A 142 -15.86 -7.16 22.25
CA GLU A 142 -15.44 -5.77 22.13
C GLU A 142 -16.08 -5.11 20.90
N GLU A 143 -16.54 -3.89 21.06
CA GLU A 143 -17.12 -3.06 19.99
C GLU A 143 -16.06 -2.59 18.98
N VAL A 144 -14.86 -2.39 19.47
CA VAL A 144 -13.70 -1.98 18.68
C VAL A 144 -12.57 -2.98 18.89
N LEU A 145 -12.16 -3.64 17.81
CA LEU A 145 -11.06 -4.61 17.83
C LEU A 145 -9.85 -4.05 17.11
N THR A 146 -8.73 -3.90 17.81
CA THR A 146 -7.45 -3.48 17.22
C THR A 146 -6.47 -4.64 17.18
N LEU A 147 -5.97 -4.94 15.99
CA LEU A 147 -4.99 -5.99 15.71
C LEU A 147 -3.65 -5.34 15.34
N SER A 148 -2.55 -5.90 15.83
CA SER A 148 -1.20 -5.43 15.49
C SER A 148 -0.52 -6.30 14.44
N THR A 149 0.43 -5.73 13.69
CA THR A 149 1.26 -6.48 12.73
C THR A 149 2.50 -7.09 13.36
N ALA A 150 2.69 -6.98 14.66
CA ALA A 150 3.96 -7.07 15.37
C ALA A 150 4.83 -8.31 15.06
N LYS A 151 4.27 -9.44 14.65
CA LYS A 151 5.06 -10.68 14.47
C LYS A 151 5.20 -11.15 13.03
N ARG A 152 4.31 -10.78 12.12
CA ARG A 152 4.27 -11.37 10.77
C ARG A 152 4.53 -10.38 9.65
N GLY A 153 4.48 -9.08 9.94
CA GLY A 153 4.70 -8.02 8.98
C GLY A 153 3.85 -8.17 7.73
N GLY A 154 4.46 -7.94 6.60
CA GLY A 154 3.82 -8.03 5.28
C GLY A 154 4.78 -7.59 4.20
N THR A 155 4.31 -7.58 2.97
CA THR A 155 5.08 -7.17 1.80
C THR A 155 4.44 -5.99 1.09
N SER A 156 5.27 -5.21 0.41
CA SER A 156 4.84 -4.10 -0.43
C SER A 156 5.60 -4.14 -1.75
N THR A 157 4.89 -3.90 -2.85
CA THR A 157 5.51 -3.67 -4.15
C THR A 157 5.14 -2.27 -4.62
N MET A 158 6.07 -1.61 -5.29
CA MET A 158 5.87 -0.27 -5.82
C MET A 158 6.41 -0.18 -7.25
N TYR A 159 5.66 0.56 -8.05
CA TYR A 159 6.01 0.98 -9.40
C TYR A 159 5.87 2.49 -9.44
N ASP A 160 6.90 3.19 -9.88
CA ASP A 160 6.91 4.64 -9.93
C ASP A 160 7.54 5.13 -11.23
N PHE A 161 6.82 5.96 -11.96
CA PHE A 161 7.26 6.60 -13.19
C PHE A 161 7.50 8.07 -12.91
N GLY A 162 8.67 8.59 -13.31
CA GLY A 162 9.02 9.98 -13.16
C GLY A 162 9.35 10.65 -14.49
N TYR A 163 8.98 11.93 -14.57
CA TYR A 163 9.31 12.82 -15.65
C TYR A 163 9.96 14.10 -15.12
N GLN A 164 11.20 14.37 -15.55
CA GLN A 164 11.94 15.57 -15.16
C GLN A 164 11.62 16.74 -16.12
N PHE A 165 11.37 17.91 -15.55
CA PHE A 165 11.08 19.11 -16.32
C PHE A 165 12.38 19.76 -16.80
N GLY A 166 12.81 19.40 -18.02
CA GLY A 166 14.04 19.91 -18.62
C GLY A 166 15.27 19.65 -17.74
N SER A 167 16.13 20.64 -17.56
CA SER A 167 17.32 20.55 -16.71
C SER A 167 17.10 21.04 -15.27
N SER A 168 15.86 21.22 -14.85
CA SER A 168 15.52 21.85 -13.57
C SER A 168 15.96 21.05 -12.34
N GLY A 169 16.23 19.76 -12.49
CA GLY A 169 16.45 18.85 -11.36
C GLY A 169 15.17 18.49 -10.60
N ILE A 170 14.00 18.92 -11.08
CA ILE A 170 12.70 18.61 -10.49
C ILE A 170 11.95 17.65 -11.41
N ALA A 171 11.39 16.57 -10.85
CA ALA A 171 10.55 15.64 -11.57
C ALA A 171 9.21 15.44 -10.87
N LEU A 172 8.18 15.16 -11.69
CA LEU A 172 6.87 14.71 -11.24
C LEU A 172 6.82 13.20 -11.31
N ASN A 173 6.27 12.57 -10.27
CA ASN A 173 6.16 11.12 -10.16
C ASN A 173 4.72 10.68 -10.12
N PHE A 174 4.46 9.55 -10.78
CA PHE A 174 3.19 8.82 -10.70
C PHE A 174 3.51 7.37 -10.37
N GLY A 175 2.94 6.88 -9.29
CA GLY A 175 3.23 5.56 -8.81
C GLY A 175 1.99 4.74 -8.48
N TYR A 176 2.24 3.46 -8.29
CA TYR A 176 1.28 2.50 -7.78
C TYR A 176 1.95 1.63 -6.73
N ARG A 177 1.32 1.49 -5.58
CA ARG A 177 1.79 0.65 -4.49
C ARG A 177 0.73 -0.37 -4.12
N LYS A 178 1.16 -1.62 -4.01
CA LYS A 178 0.35 -2.72 -3.49
C LYS A 178 0.98 -3.22 -2.19
N GLN A 179 0.15 -3.40 -1.16
CA GLN A 179 0.57 -3.91 0.13
C GLN A 179 -0.26 -5.14 0.50
N ASN A 180 0.40 -6.05 1.20
CA ASN A 180 -0.21 -7.22 1.82
C ASN A 180 0.32 -7.30 3.25
N ALA A 181 -0.48 -6.83 4.20
CA ALA A 181 -0.13 -6.83 5.62
C ALA A 181 -0.84 -7.97 6.35
N LYS A 182 -0.16 -8.57 7.33
CA LYS A 182 -0.68 -9.62 8.19
C LYS A 182 -0.82 -9.07 9.59
N TYR A 183 -1.98 -9.27 10.20
CA TYR A 183 -2.31 -8.82 11.54
C TYR A 183 -2.59 -10.02 12.43
N ASP A 184 -2.04 -10.01 13.65
CA ASP A 184 -2.26 -11.07 14.62
C ASP A 184 -3.75 -11.11 15.03
N GLN A 185 -4.32 -12.28 15.06
CA GLN A 185 -5.69 -12.47 15.59
C GLN A 185 -5.65 -12.69 17.10
N PRO A 186 -6.68 -12.22 17.83
CA PRO A 186 -6.81 -12.52 19.25
C PRO A 186 -6.92 -14.03 19.46
N ALA A 187 -6.39 -14.51 20.58
CA ALA A 187 -6.39 -15.94 20.95
C ALA A 187 -7.78 -16.60 20.99
N ASN A 188 -8.83 -15.81 21.14
CA ASN A 188 -10.24 -16.26 21.25
C ASN A 188 -10.99 -16.21 19.91
N SER A 189 -10.32 -16.01 18.79
CA SER A 189 -10.99 -16.00 17.50
C SER A 189 -11.39 -17.43 17.10
N ILE A 190 -12.60 -17.58 16.56
CA ILE A 190 -13.13 -18.87 16.05
C ILE A 190 -12.36 -19.33 14.80
N SER A 191 -11.51 -18.50 14.26
CA SER A 191 -10.72 -18.78 13.08
C SER A 191 -9.56 -19.73 13.40
N THR A 192 -9.37 -20.74 12.57
CA THR A 192 -8.23 -21.68 12.65
C THR A 192 -6.91 -21.03 12.26
N SER A 193 -6.91 -19.83 11.68
CA SER A 193 -5.72 -19.09 11.32
C SER A 193 -5.33 -18.11 12.42
N ASN A 194 -4.04 -18.09 12.77
CA ASN A 194 -3.50 -17.18 13.79
C ASN A 194 -3.34 -15.73 13.32
N PHE A 195 -3.77 -15.39 12.11
CA PHE A 195 -3.65 -14.06 11.54
C PHE A 195 -4.76 -13.77 10.51
N THR A 196 -5.05 -12.49 10.32
CA THR A 196 -5.86 -11.98 9.21
C THR A 196 -4.99 -11.19 8.26
N THR A 197 -5.37 -11.14 6.99
CA THR A 197 -4.62 -10.43 5.95
C THR A 197 -5.37 -9.20 5.50
N GLY A 198 -4.69 -8.05 5.46
CA GLY A 198 -5.16 -6.84 4.82
C GLY A 198 -4.48 -6.63 3.47
N TYR A 199 -5.26 -6.27 2.46
CA TYR A 199 -4.77 -5.91 1.13
C TYR A 199 -5.09 -4.45 0.86
N ASN A 200 -4.09 -3.71 0.41
CA ASN A 200 -4.21 -2.30 0.12
C ASN A 200 -3.51 -1.99 -1.22
N SER A 201 -4.15 -1.17 -2.05
CA SER A 201 -3.62 -0.74 -3.34
C SER A 201 -3.83 0.76 -3.49
N GLN A 202 -2.76 1.51 -3.76
CA GLN A 202 -2.80 2.96 -3.79
C GLN A 202 -2.12 3.51 -5.03
N TYR A 203 -2.72 4.55 -5.60
CA TYR A 203 -2.02 5.43 -6.53
C TYR A 203 -1.25 6.48 -5.76
N LEU A 204 -0.05 6.77 -6.22
CA LEU A 204 0.86 7.74 -5.64
C LEU A 204 1.08 8.88 -6.62
N ILE A 205 1.17 10.07 -6.09
CA ILE A 205 1.73 11.23 -6.80
C ILE A 205 2.87 11.79 -5.97
N GLY A 206 3.91 12.28 -6.62
CA GLY A 206 5.06 12.77 -5.89
C GLY A 206 5.91 13.76 -6.69
N LEU A 207 6.86 14.32 -5.98
CA LEU A 207 7.89 15.18 -6.53
C LEU A 207 9.26 14.59 -6.21
N SER A 208 10.20 14.77 -7.12
CA SER A 208 11.59 14.39 -6.93
C SER A 208 12.51 15.57 -7.15
N LEU A 209 13.53 15.65 -6.32
CA LEU A 209 14.70 16.50 -6.53
C LEU A 209 15.86 15.62 -6.98
N ILE A 210 16.44 15.95 -8.14
CA ILE A 210 17.55 15.23 -8.80
C ILE A 210 18.77 16.14 -8.79
N TYR A 211 19.90 15.71 -8.21
CA TYR A 211 21.09 16.54 -8.04
C TYR A 211 22.40 15.75 -8.10
#